data_37f55833f57816024c9e3a282a09829d
#
_entry.id   37f55833f57816024c9e3a282a09829d
#
_cell.length_a   1.000
_cell.length_b   1.000
_cell.length_c   1.000
_cell.angle_alpha   90.00
_cell.angle_beta   90.00
_cell.angle_gamma   90.00
#
_symmetry.space_group_name_H-M   'P 1'
#
loop_
_entity.id
_entity.type
_entity.pdbx_description
1 polymer ?
#
loop_
_entity_poly.entity_id
_entity_poly.type
_entity_poly.pdbx_seq_one_letter_code
_entity_poly.pdbx_strand_id
1 'polypeptide(L)'
;MKQPILFALLGLLASASATAQSVYLVDIKADGATVEHRGFAAPDTNLADGFAATYHLPKTVPGTYATLDYGRFVTDFTAVDAEGKSLKVKKKGNNSWEVRGSAAPVTVRYTVASIMELKVKKDKIFEPASTYHDDQKGSVLNGGGVYGFWTGQERGPVTVDLGTPKGWFAATSLEGEALGDRTKLVASSYHALLDNPVLLTKPDTAGFWVANTRVTIAVLDLNGTPRAADFKRELEADMAAVARFLPQLPVDRYTFLTMVGDFRWAGDILFSGKPSVGGIIKVVRSLSNQGFGALEHNTSSVYYLGDFGTGERMPEDLRVEKQLLDAAVHEFMHIITPLGLHAPAIHDFDYANPTMSQHLWLYEGVTEYFAQLIRYQGGRLTQQEYLDAMRGKISQGEKFPNNKFSFTEMSRNVLDKPYAEAYMHVYDRGAVMAWLIDAQIRGAHQGQRSLIDVIMALHTQYGPERPFDEAGFFDAFCEVAETPGLREFFTKYVEGREALPYAEALKLIGLDYQAKGSEVKAMNPLDAAKNDLKVKVSNLGMGRVVKKVGPNEWAGLKVGDEVAMQ
;
A
#
# COMPACT_ATOMS: atom_id res chain seq x y z
N MET A 1 -46.92 16.36 -62.68
CA MET A 1 -45.56 15.86 -62.85
C MET A 1 -44.92 15.90 -61.44
N LYS A 2 -44.84 14.74 -60.81
CA LYS A 2 -44.20 14.60 -59.48
C LYS A 2 -42.89 13.82 -59.64
N GLN A 3 -41.75 14.44 -59.33
CA GLN A 3 -40.45 13.77 -59.29
C GLN A 3 -40.29 13.11 -57.93
N PRO A 4 -39.79 11.89 -57.83
CA PRO A 4 -39.42 11.29 -56.59
C PRO A 4 -37.99 11.69 -56.18
N ILE A 5 -37.85 12.13 -54.92
CA ILE A 5 -36.57 12.39 -54.28
C ILE A 5 -36.00 11.06 -53.83
N LEU A 6 -34.85 10.69 -54.39
CA LEU A 6 -34.09 9.50 -54.03
C LEU A 6 -33.23 9.80 -52.77
N PHE A 7 -33.60 9.29 -51.59
CA PHE A 7 -32.77 9.31 -50.41
C PHE A 7 -31.70 8.24 -50.53
N ALA A 8 -30.46 8.65 -50.75
CA ALA A 8 -29.29 7.79 -50.62
C ALA A 8 -28.96 7.62 -49.13
N LEU A 9 -29.26 6.45 -48.56
CA LEU A 9 -28.79 6.03 -47.27
C LEU A 9 -27.29 5.68 -47.38
N LEU A 10 -26.39 6.59 -47.02
CA LEU A 10 -24.99 6.26 -46.73
C LEU A 10 -24.96 5.53 -45.39
N GLY A 11 -24.85 4.22 -45.44
CA GLY A 11 -24.52 3.43 -44.30
C GLY A 11 -23.08 3.71 -43.87
N LEU A 12 -22.92 4.47 -42.80
CA LEU A 12 -21.66 4.48 -42.04
C LEU A 12 -21.52 3.10 -41.39
N LEU A 13 -20.75 2.23 -42.01
CA LEU A 13 -20.14 1.08 -41.33
C LEU A 13 -19.09 1.66 -40.36
N ALA A 14 -19.52 1.98 -39.15
CA ALA A 14 -18.61 2.09 -38.04
C ALA A 14 -18.02 0.68 -37.84
N SER A 15 -16.82 0.46 -38.34
CA SER A 15 -15.98 -0.67 -37.92
C SER A 15 -15.66 -0.45 -36.45
N ALA A 16 -16.52 -0.96 -35.56
CA ALA A 16 -16.14 -1.22 -34.20
C ALA A 16 -14.98 -2.21 -34.27
N SER A 17 -13.77 -1.70 -34.16
CA SER A 17 -12.61 -2.52 -33.78
C SER A 17 -13.01 -3.18 -32.47
N ALA A 18 -13.42 -4.45 -32.52
CA ALA A 18 -13.57 -5.27 -31.34
C ALA A 18 -12.17 -5.32 -30.71
N THR A 19 -11.90 -4.43 -29.77
CA THR A 19 -10.72 -4.56 -28.89
C THR A 19 -10.89 -5.90 -28.21
N ALA A 20 -10.06 -6.88 -28.56
CA ALA A 20 -10.15 -8.20 -28.00
C ALA A 20 -9.96 -8.07 -26.49
N GLN A 21 -11.00 -8.44 -25.77
CA GLN A 21 -11.04 -8.34 -24.32
C GLN A 21 -9.98 -9.28 -23.71
N SER A 22 -9.15 -8.75 -22.85
CA SER A 22 -8.21 -9.54 -22.04
C SER A 22 -9.00 -10.32 -20.99
N VAL A 23 -8.82 -11.64 -20.93
CA VAL A 23 -9.55 -12.54 -20.02
C VAL A 23 -8.58 -13.39 -19.22
N TYR A 24 -8.69 -13.34 -17.90
CA TYR A 24 -7.97 -14.21 -16.99
C TYR A 24 -8.94 -15.25 -16.41
N LEU A 25 -8.53 -16.53 -16.44
CA LEU A 25 -9.17 -17.60 -15.66
C LEU A 25 -8.22 -17.92 -14.51
N VAL A 26 -8.72 -17.86 -13.29
CA VAL A 26 -7.92 -18.07 -12.08
C VAL A 26 -8.56 -19.12 -11.21
N ASP A 27 -7.79 -20.16 -10.86
CA ASP A 27 -8.24 -21.22 -9.94
C ASP A 27 -7.25 -21.34 -8.78
N ILE A 28 -7.78 -21.23 -7.56
CA ILE A 28 -7.00 -21.33 -6.33
C ILE A 28 -6.65 -22.81 -6.05
N LYS A 29 -5.43 -23.03 -5.59
CA LYS A 29 -4.89 -24.31 -5.14
C LYS A 29 -4.39 -24.20 -3.71
N ALA A 30 -4.03 -25.32 -3.10
CA ALA A 30 -3.58 -25.39 -1.71
C ALA A 30 -2.36 -24.50 -1.39
N ASP A 31 -1.49 -24.26 -2.38
CA ASP A 31 -0.21 -23.54 -2.21
C ASP A 31 0.06 -22.51 -3.30
N GLY A 32 -0.96 -22.15 -4.07
CA GLY A 32 -0.82 -21.21 -5.18
C GLY A 32 -2.11 -21.02 -5.97
N ALA A 33 -1.98 -20.48 -7.18
CA ALA A 33 -3.09 -20.37 -8.12
C ALA A 33 -2.63 -20.68 -9.54
N THR A 34 -3.47 -21.32 -10.34
CA THR A 34 -3.29 -21.45 -11.78
C THR A 34 -3.94 -20.29 -12.49
N VAL A 35 -3.24 -19.70 -13.44
CA VAL A 35 -3.71 -18.57 -14.24
C VAL A 35 -3.64 -18.93 -15.72
N GLU A 36 -4.76 -18.75 -16.41
CA GLU A 36 -4.81 -18.75 -17.86
C GLU A 36 -5.19 -17.35 -18.33
N HIS A 37 -4.36 -16.72 -19.13
CA HIS A 37 -4.62 -15.43 -19.72
C HIS A 37 -4.81 -15.57 -21.24
N ARG A 38 -5.98 -15.22 -21.72
CA ARG A 38 -6.33 -15.10 -23.13
C ARG A 38 -6.32 -13.64 -23.55
N GLY A 39 -5.42 -13.26 -24.46
CA GLY A 39 -5.26 -11.89 -24.86
C GLY A 39 -4.63 -11.76 -26.23
N PHE A 40 -4.52 -10.52 -26.71
CA PHE A 40 -3.85 -10.19 -27.95
C PHE A 40 -2.38 -9.83 -27.64
N ALA A 41 -1.45 -10.68 -28.06
CA ALA A 41 -0.04 -10.35 -28.04
C ALA A 41 0.23 -9.28 -29.11
N ALA A 42 0.57 -8.05 -28.70
CA ALA A 42 1.10 -7.07 -29.63
C ALA A 42 2.53 -7.46 -30.00
N PRO A 43 2.91 -7.51 -31.29
CA PRO A 43 4.27 -7.85 -31.67
C PRO A 43 5.26 -6.77 -31.22
N ASP A 44 6.26 -7.13 -30.42
CA ASP A 44 7.42 -6.27 -30.14
C ASP A 44 8.34 -6.24 -31.37
N THR A 45 8.39 -7.37 -32.11
CA THR A 45 9.21 -7.54 -33.31
C THR A 45 8.49 -8.42 -34.32
N ASN A 46 8.36 -7.92 -35.54
CA ASN A 46 7.90 -8.73 -36.68
C ASN A 46 9.07 -9.60 -37.18
N LEU A 47 8.82 -10.89 -37.30
CA LEU A 47 9.75 -11.88 -37.84
C LEU A 47 9.32 -12.27 -39.26
N ALA A 48 10.22 -12.85 -40.03
CA ALA A 48 9.92 -13.30 -41.40
C ALA A 48 8.82 -14.39 -41.43
N ASP A 49 8.69 -15.16 -40.35
CA ASP A 49 7.79 -16.31 -40.18
C ASP A 49 6.79 -16.15 -39.02
N GLY A 50 6.55 -14.90 -38.56
CA GLY A 50 5.62 -14.63 -37.47
C GLY A 50 5.95 -13.40 -36.65
N PHE A 51 5.83 -13.50 -35.31
CA PHE A 51 6.09 -12.39 -34.38
C PHE A 51 6.85 -12.87 -33.13
N ALA A 52 7.47 -11.93 -32.43
CA ALA A 52 7.88 -12.08 -31.03
C ALA A 52 7.13 -11.03 -30.21
N ALA A 53 6.56 -11.43 -29.09
CA ALA A 53 5.89 -10.56 -28.12
C ALA A 53 6.42 -10.88 -26.71
N THR A 54 6.43 -9.88 -25.85
CA THR A 54 6.89 -10.05 -24.46
C THR A 54 5.70 -10.01 -23.50
N TYR A 55 5.65 -11.04 -22.65
CA TYR A 55 4.74 -11.14 -21.53
C TYR A 55 5.46 -10.83 -20.23
N HIS A 56 4.85 -10.06 -19.33
CA HIS A 56 5.45 -9.62 -18.09
C HIS A 56 4.60 -9.98 -16.88
N LEU A 57 5.24 -10.26 -15.76
CA LEU A 57 4.70 -10.01 -14.43
C LEU A 57 5.32 -8.69 -13.92
N PRO A 58 4.62 -7.93 -13.07
CA PRO A 58 5.15 -6.68 -12.51
C PRO A 58 6.50 -6.84 -11.81
N LYS A 59 7.39 -5.90 -12.04
CA LYS A 59 8.63 -5.76 -11.26
C LYS A 59 8.35 -5.16 -9.89
N THR A 60 7.41 -4.21 -9.84
CA THR A 60 6.84 -3.64 -8.61
C THR A 60 5.43 -3.14 -8.89
N VAL A 61 4.73 -2.70 -7.85
CA VAL A 61 3.41 -2.05 -7.91
C VAL A 61 3.46 -0.70 -7.19
N PRO A 62 2.58 0.26 -7.51
CA PRO A 62 2.46 1.50 -6.76
C PRO A 62 2.34 1.25 -5.26
N GLY A 63 2.79 2.19 -4.42
CA GLY A 63 2.72 2.11 -2.96
C GLY A 63 3.81 1.29 -2.28
N THR A 64 4.51 0.39 -2.99
CA THR A 64 5.49 -0.51 -2.35
C THR A 64 6.91 0.04 -2.27
N TYR A 65 7.30 0.94 -3.14
CA TYR A 65 8.63 1.58 -3.22
C TYR A 65 9.82 0.60 -3.10
N ALA A 66 9.65 -0.61 -3.61
CA ALA A 66 10.63 -1.67 -3.58
C ALA A 66 10.57 -2.52 -4.85
N THR A 67 11.70 -3.08 -5.26
CA THR A 67 11.72 -4.08 -6.34
C THR A 67 11.23 -5.43 -5.80
N LEU A 68 10.09 -5.89 -6.28
CA LEU A 68 9.40 -7.10 -5.81
C LEU A 68 9.69 -8.31 -6.68
N ASP A 69 9.84 -8.10 -8.00
CA ASP A 69 10.15 -9.16 -8.98
C ASP A 69 9.17 -10.35 -8.90
N TYR A 70 7.88 -10.10 -9.07
CA TYR A 70 6.84 -11.12 -8.92
C TYR A 70 7.01 -12.32 -9.85
N GLY A 71 7.56 -12.14 -11.05
CA GLY A 71 7.80 -13.21 -12.01
C GLY A 71 8.78 -14.29 -11.55
N ARG A 72 9.54 -14.06 -10.46
CA ARG A 72 10.41 -15.09 -9.85
C ARG A 72 9.61 -16.19 -9.15
N PHE A 73 8.33 -15.94 -8.83
CA PHE A 73 7.43 -16.89 -8.17
C PHE A 73 6.49 -17.60 -9.15
N VAL A 74 6.71 -17.40 -10.45
CA VAL A 74 5.94 -18.05 -11.52
C VAL A 74 6.64 -19.32 -11.97
N THR A 75 5.86 -20.41 -12.04
CA THR A 75 6.28 -21.70 -12.59
C THR A 75 5.38 -22.13 -13.76
N ASP A 76 5.75 -23.19 -14.46
CA ASP A 76 4.96 -23.86 -15.49
C ASP A 76 4.44 -22.95 -16.61
N PHE A 77 5.22 -21.90 -16.95
CA PHE A 77 4.82 -20.94 -17.96
C PHE A 77 4.84 -21.56 -19.36
N THR A 78 3.67 -21.57 -20.01
CA THR A 78 3.46 -22.08 -21.37
C THR A 78 2.63 -21.09 -22.19
N ALA A 79 2.72 -21.20 -23.52
CA ALA A 79 1.90 -20.43 -24.44
C ALA A 79 1.42 -21.29 -25.60
N VAL A 80 0.18 -21.03 -26.05
CA VAL A 80 -0.42 -21.67 -27.23
C VAL A 80 -1.08 -20.62 -28.11
N ASP A 81 -1.15 -20.89 -29.43
CA ASP A 81 -1.94 -20.08 -30.36
C ASP A 81 -3.45 -20.40 -30.27
N ALA A 82 -4.23 -19.77 -31.17
CA ALA A 82 -5.69 -19.92 -31.20
C ALA A 82 -6.14 -21.38 -31.52
N GLU A 83 -5.33 -22.14 -32.22
CA GLU A 83 -5.55 -23.54 -32.58
C GLU A 83 -5.06 -24.52 -31.50
N GLY A 84 -4.49 -24.00 -30.39
CA GLY A 84 -3.97 -24.80 -29.29
C GLY A 84 -2.57 -25.36 -29.52
N LYS A 85 -1.86 -24.92 -30.57
CA LYS A 85 -0.50 -25.33 -30.85
C LYS A 85 0.48 -24.62 -29.94
N SER A 86 1.41 -25.36 -29.34
CA SER A 86 2.43 -24.83 -28.46
C SER A 86 3.37 -23.85 -29.17
N LEU A 87 3.59 -22.69 -28.54
CA LEU A 87 4.49 -21.64 -28.99
C LEU A 87 5.86 -21.75 -28.28
N LYS A 88 6.90 -21.20 -28.90
CA LYS A 88 8.22 -21.13 -28.28
C LYS A 88 8.24 -20.03 -27.21
N VAL A 89 8.60 -20.41 -25.98
CA VAL A 89 8.71 -19.50 -24.84
C VAL A 89 10.16 -19.44 -24.37
N LYS A 90 10.67 -18.23 -24.10
CA LYS A 90 11.99 -18.01 -23.52
C LYS A 90 11.90 -17.01 -22.37
N LYS A 91 12.20 -17.45 -21.13
CA LYS A 91 12.27 -16.55 -19.97
C LYS A 91 13.40 -15.54 -20.13
N LYS A 92 13.12 -14.27 -19.85
CA LYS A 92 14.02 -13.12 -19.92
C LYS A 92 14.08 -12.43 -18.55
N GLY A 93 15.13 -12.73 -17.79
CA GLY A 93 15.26 -12.22 -16.42
C GLY A 93 14.22 -12.78 -15.46
N ASN A 94 13.86 -11.98 -14.42
CA ASN A 94 12.93 -12.42 -13.39
C ASN A 94 11.46 -12.36 -13.85
N ASN A 95 11.08 -11.32 -14.59
CA ASN A 95 9.68 -10.93 -14.75
C ASN A 95 9.12 -11.10 -16.16
N SER A 96 9.90 -11.53 -17.15
CA SER A 96 9.48 -11.47 -18.55
C SER A 96 9.68 -12.78 -19.29
N TRP A 97 8.83 -13.03 -20.30
CA TRP A 97 8.88 -14.18 -21.21
C TRP A 97 8.67 -13.70 -22.65
N GLU A 98 9.65 -13.96 -23.50
CA GLU A 98 9.51 -13.82 -24.95
C GLU A 98 8.72 -15.00 -25.49
N VAL A 99 7.62 -14.72 -26.17
CA VAL A 99 6.76 -15.70 -26.84
C VAL A 99 6.86 -15.48 -28.33
N ARG A 100 7.14 -16.54 -29.09
CA ARG A 100 7.25 -16.52 -30.57
C ARG A 100 6.14 -17.33 -31.19
N GLY A 101 5.38 -16.71 -32.09
CA GLY A 101 4.23 -17.30 -32.76
C GLY A 101 4.04 -16.78 -34.16
N SER A 102 3.11 -17.43 -34.89
CA SER A 102 2.74 -17.06 -36.25
C SER A 102 1.45 -16.25 -36.35
N ALA A 103 0.63 -16.25 -35.31
CA ALA A 103 -0.66 -15.55 -35.25
C ALA A 103 -1.06 -15.22 -33.80
N ALA A 104 -1.88 -14.16 -33.63
CA ALA A 104 -2.60 -13.82 -32.40
C ALA A 104 -4.10 -14.14 -32.61
N PRO A 105 -4.88 -14.45 -31.55
CA PRO A 105 -4.58 -14.32 -30.12
C PRO A 105 -3.70 -15.45 -29.56
N VAL A 106 -3.09 -15.16 -28.41
CA VAL A 106 -2.25 -16.11 -27.66
C VAL A 106 -2.86 -16.36 -26.28
N THR A 107 -2.87 -17.63 -25.87
CA THR A 107 -3.21 -18.02 -24.51
C THR A 107 -1.93 -18.41 -23.78
N VAL A 108 -1.66 -17.73 -22.66
CA VAL A 108 -0.57 -18.14 -21.74
C VAL A 108 -1.18 -18.82 -20.51
N ARG A 109 -0.44 -19.81 -19.98
CA ARG A 109 -0.79 -20.51 -18.74
C ARG A 109 0.42 -20.55 -17.84
N TYR A 110 0.21 -20.30 -16.54
CA TYR A 110 1.28 -20.37 -15.53
C TYR A 110 0.68 -20.63 -14.14
N THR A 111 1.56 -20.98 -13.21
CA THR A 111 1.23 -21.14 -11.79
C THR A 111 1.92 -20.03 -11.02
N VAL A 112 1.18 -19.38 -10.10
CA VAL A 112 1.72 -18.41 -9.12
C VAL A 112 1.71 -19.04 -7.74
N ALA A 113 2.75 -18.77 -6.93
CA ALA A 113 2.88 -19.33 -5.60
C ALA A 113 2.08 -18.54 -4.55
N SER A 114 1.75 -19.17 -3.42
CA SER A 114 1.36 -18.51 -2.17
C SER A 114 2.59 -17.87 -1.55
N ILE A 115 2.90 -16.62 -1.96
CA ILE A 115 4.20 -15.97 -1.70
C ILE A 115 4.42 -15.77 -0.20
N MET A 116 3.38 -15.43 0.56
CA MET A 116 3.46 -15.22 2.03
C MET A 116 3.98 -16.46 2.76
N GLU A 117 3.73 -17.66 2.25
CA GLU A 117 4.13 -18.93 2.87
C GLU A 117 5.53 -19.40 2.47
N LEU A 118 6.12 -18.77 1.46
CA LEU A 118 7.45 -19.15 0.99
C LEU A 118 8.54 -18.72 1.98
N LYS A 119 9.48 -19.62 2.25
CA LYS A 119 10.68 -19.33 3.03
C LYS A 119 11.73 -18.59 2.19
N VAL A 120 11.43 -17.35 1.83
CA VAL A 120 12.35 -16.52 1.04
C VAL A 120 13.41 -15.93 1.96
N LYS A 121 14.68 -16.19 1.65
CA LYS A 121 15.82 -15.72 2.48
C LYS A 121 16.20 -14.27 2.22
N LYS A 122 15.96 -13.76 1.02
CA LYS A 122 16.30 -12.39 0.59
C LYS A 122 15.13 -11.81 -0.20
N ASP A 123 14.99 -10.51 -0.13
CA ASP A 123 14.03 -9.74 -0.92
C ASP A 123 12.60 -10.31 -0.78
N LYS A 124 12.19 -10.57 0.48
CA LYS A 124 10.82 -10.99 0.79
C LYS A 124 9.87 -9.87 0.40
N ILE A 125 8.77 -10.22 -0.26
CA ILE A 125 7.72 -9.26 -0.55
C ILE A 125 6.99 -8.92 0.75
N PHE A 126 6.72 -7.64 0.97
CA PHE A 126 5.89 -7.10 2.04
C PHE A 126 4.49 -7.71 1.95
N GLU A 127 3.98 -8.25 3.04
CA GLU A 127 2.78 -9.09 3.03
C GLU A 127 1.55 -8.42 2.42
N PRO A 128 1.21 -7.14 2.69
CA PRO A 128 0.10 -6.47 2.04
C PRO A 128 0.20 -6.36 0.51
N ALA A 129 1.42 -6.43 -0.05
CA ALA A 129 1.66 -6.50 -1.49
C ALA A 129 1.83 -7.94 -2.01
N SER A 130 1.77 -8.94 -1.14
CA SER A 130 2.04 -10.34 -1.44
C SER A 130 0.75 -11.12 -1.72
N THR A 131 0.87 -12.38 -2.15
CA THR A 131 -0.25 -13.29 -2.35
C THR A 131 -0.30 -14.35 -1.26
N TYR A 132 -1.51 -14.72 -0.87
CA TYR A 132 -1.79 -15.87 -0.03
C TYR A 132 -2.83 -16.76 -0.70
N HIS A 133 -2.58 -18.06 -0.81
CA HIS A 133 -3.49 -19.00 -1.43
C HIS A 133 -3.58 -20.26 -0.58
N ASP A 134 -4.80 -20.60 -0.15
CA ASP A 134 -5.13 -21.81 0.57
C ASP A 134 -6.58 -22.17 0.20
N ASP A 135 -6.79 -23.33 -0.42
CA ASP A 135 -8.10 -23.76 -0.92
C ASP A 135 -9.09 -24.18 0.18
N GLN A 136 -8.67 -24.15 1.46
CA GLN A 136 -9.52 -24.47 2.62
C GLN A 136 -9.82 -23.23 3.48
N LYS A 137 -8.93 -22.24 3.51
CA LYS A 137 -9.03 -21.08 4.39
C LYS A 137 -9.45 -19.82 3.64
N GLY A 138 -8.76 -19.49 2.56
CA GLY A 138 -9.00 -18.28 1.77
C GLY A 138 -7.83 -17.89 0.90
N SER A 139 -7.97 -16.78 0.21
CA SER A 139 -6.93 -16.30 -0.71
C SER A 139 -6.90 -14.78 -0.73
N VAL A 140 -5.69 -14.22 -0.77
CA VAL A 140 -5.42 -12.80 -1.05
C VAL A 140 -4.77 -12.73 -2.43
N LEU A 141 -5.51 -12.19 -3.40
CA LEU A 141 -5.04 -11.98 -4.76
C LEU A 141 -4.61 -10.51 -4.92
N ASN A 142 -3.37 -10.21 -4.57
CA ASN A 142 -2.75 -8.96 -4.96
C ASN A 142 -2.36 -9.05 -6.43
N GLY A 143 -2.88 -8.12 -7.24
CA GLY A 143 -2.82 -8.20 -8.70
C GLY A 143 -1.42 -8.37 -9.26
N GLY A 144 -0.41 -7.69 -8.70
CA GLY A 144 0.99 -7.79 -9.12
C GLY A 144 1.57 -9.21 -9.04
N GLY A 145 1.13 -10.00 -8.06
CA GLY A 145 1.56 -11.39 -7.86
C GLY A 145 0.74 -12.42 -8.64
N VAL A 146 -0.36 -12.01 -9.30
CA VAL A 146 -1.29 -12.92 -9.99
C VAL A 146 -1.35 -12.66 -11.49
N TYR A 147 -1.56 -11.41 -11.89
CA TYR A 147 -1.87 -11.07 -13.27
C TYR A 147 -0.63 -10.56 -14.01
N GLY A 148 -0.26 -11.23 -15.09
CA GLY A 148 0.75 -10.72 -16.01
C GLY A 148 0.08 -10.00 -17.19
N PHE A 149 0.87 -9.34 -18.03
CA PHE A 149 0.38 -8.53 -19.15
C PHE A 149 1.28 -8.63 -20.38
N TRP A 150 0.71 -8.36 -21.54
CA TRP A 150 1.47 -8.17 -22.78
C TRP A 150 1.89 -6.72 -22.89
N THR A 151 3.12 -6.48 -23.34
CA THR A 151 3.62 -5.13 -23.64
C THR A 151 2.60 -4.35 -24.48
N GLY A 152 2.21 -3.15 -24.01
CA GLY A 152 1.31 -2.23 -24.71
C GLY A 152 -0.18 -2.61 -24.65
N GLN A 153 -0.59 -3.56 -23.80
CA GLN A 153 -1.99 -3.97 -23.62
C GLN A 153 -2.57 -3.59 -22.25
N GLU A 154 -1.96 -2.65 -21.55
CA GLU A 154 -2.31 -2.29 -20.17
C GLU A 154 -3.59 -1.44 -20.08
N ARG A 155 -4.03 -0.80 -21.19
CA ARG A 155 -5.12 0.19 -21.19
C ARG A 155 -6.50 -0.38 -21.57
N GLY A 156 -6.57 -1.61 -22.03
CA GLY A 156 -7.82 -2.25 -22.45
C GLY A 156 -8.64 -2.83 -21.31
N PRO A 157 -9.97 -3.04 -21.49
CA PRO A 157 -10.80 -3.67 -20.48
C PRO A 157 -10.40 -5.12 -20.23
N VAL A 158 -10.51 -5.53 -18.98
CA VAL A 158 -10.10 -6.85 -18.49
C VAL A 158 -11.27 -7.53 -17.80
N THR A 159 -11.43 -8.82 -18.05
CA THR A 159 -12.34 -9.70 -17.30
C THR A 159 -11.52 -10.74 -16.54
N VAL A 160 -11.87 -10.98 -15.29
CA VAL A 160 -11.36 -12.09 -14.50
C VAL A 160 -12.51 -13.06 -14.22
N ASP A 161 -12.31 -14.32 -14.56
CA ASP A 161 -13.18 -15.43 -14.22
C ASP A 161 -12.48 -16.22 -13.09
N LEU A 162 -12.91 -15.94 -11.85
CA LEU A 162 -12.28 -16.44 -10.62
C LEU A 162 -13.03 -17.65 -10.07
N GLY A 163 -12.36 -18.79 -9.93
CA GLY A 163 -12.88 -19.95 -9.22
C GLY A 163 -13.21 -19.57 -7.78
N THR A 164 -14.51 -19.73 -7.41
CA THR A 164 -15.02 -19.34 -6.10
C THR A 164 -15.65 -20.56 -5.43
N PRO A 165 -15.00 -21.20 -4.45
CA PRO A 165 -15.54 -22.35 -3.78
C PRO A 165 -16.93 -22.11 -3.18
N LYS A 166 -17.76 -23.12 -3.13
CA LYS A 166 -19.12 -23.03 -2.58
C LYS A 166 -19.12 -22.48 -1.16
N GLY A 167 -19.90 -21.42 -0.93
CA GLY A 167 -20.00 -20.75 0.37
C GLY A 167 -18.92 -19.71 0.63
N TRP A 168 -18.05 -19.46 -0.35
CA TRP A 168 -17.10 -18.35 -0.33
C TRP A 168 -17.63 -17.18 -1.17
N PHE A 169 -16.97 -16.02 -1.02
CA PHE A 169 -17.23 -14.84 -1.84
C PHE A 169 -15.93 -14.11 -2.13
N ALA A 170 -15.92 -13.34 -3.20
CA ALA A 170 -14.80 -12.49 -3.58
C ALA A 170 -15.09 -11.04 -3.10
N ALA A 171 -14.43 -10.63 -2.02
CA ALA A 171 -14.48 -9.24 -1.56
C ALA A 171 -13.48 -8.41 -2.36
N THR A 172 -13.96 -7.37 -3.02
CA THR A 172 -13.18 -6.45 -3.84
C THR A 172 -14.00 -5.19 -4.10
N SER A 173 -13.37 -4.12 -4.58
CA SER A 173 -14.08 -2.95 -5.09
C SER A 173 -14.40 -3.01 -6.59
N LEU A 174 -13.94 -4.05 -7.30
CA LEU A 174 -14.35 -4.30 -8.68
C LEU A 174 -15.84 -4.62 -8.78
N GLU A 175 -16.44 -4.29 -9.91
CA GLU A 175 -17.75 -4.81 -10.25
C GLU A 175 -17.66 -6.29 -10.57
N GLY A 176 -18.62 -7.07 -10.03
CA GLY A 176 -18.58 -8.51 -10.19
C GLY A 176 -19.94 -9.17 -10.07
N GLU A 177 -20.02 -10.39 -10.64
CA GLU A 177 -21.19 -11.23 -10.61
C GLU A 177 -20.81 -12.65 -10.20
N ALA A 178 -21.50 -13.19 -9.19
CA ALA A 178 -21.33 -14.59 -8.78
C ALA A 178 -22.09 -15.51 -9.75
N LEU A 179 -21.38 -16.45 -10.37
CA LEU A 179 -21.89 -17.38 -11.37
C LEU A 179 -21.64 -18.84 -10.93
N GLY A 180 -22.41 -19.30 -9.95
CA GLY A 180 -22.27 -20.65 -9.40
C GLY A 180 -21.01 -20.84 -8.55
N ASP A 181 -20.04 -21.59 -9.07
CA ASP A 181 -18.72 -21.82 -8.45
C ASP A 181 -17.63 -20.90 -8.99
N ARG A 182 -18.02 -19.84 -9.67
CA ARG A 182 -17.12 -18.81 -10.21
C ARG A 182 -17.64 -17.40 -9.91
N THR A 183 -16.75 -16.43 -9.92
CA THR A 183 -17.09 -15.01 -9.85
C THR A 183 -16.45 -14.31 -11.03
N LYS A 184 -17.28 -13.64 -11.84
CA LYS A 184 -16.80 -12.79 -12.92
C LYS A 184 -16.57 -11.38 -12.39
N LEU A 185 -15.34 -10.87 -12.55
CA LEU A 185 -14.95 -9.50 -12.19
C LEU A 185 -14.58 -8.73 -13.45
N VAL A 186 -14.83 -7.41 -13.45
CA VAL A 186 -14.54 -6.56 -14.61
C VAL A 186 -13.73 -5.34 -14.14
N ALA A 187 -12.64 -5.05 -14.86
CA ALA A 187 -11.82 -3.87 -14.68
C ALA A 187 -11.73 -3.09 -15.99
N SER A 188 -11.67 -1.75 -15.92
CA SER A 188 -11.57 -0.87 -17.09
C SER A 188 -10.22 -0.97 -17.79
N SER A 189 -9.17 -1.40 -17.07
CA SER A 189 -7.81 -1.56 -17.57
C SER A 189 -7.02 -2.54 -16.70
N TYR A 190 -5.81 -2.90 -17.15
CA TYR A 190 -4.87 -3.65 -16.32
C TYR A 190 -4.48 -2.87 -15.06
N HIS A 191 -4.29 -1.54 -15.16
CA HIS A 191 -4.05 -0.69 -13.98
C HIS A 191 -5.19 -0.81 -12.96
N ALA A 192 -6.45 -0.68 -13.42
CA ALA A 192 -7.62 -0.83 -12.56
C ALA A 192 -7.72 -2.25 -11.97
N LEU A 193 -7.28 -3.29 -12.70
CA LEU A 193 -7.24 -4.65 -12.16
C LEU A 193 -6.24 -4.79 -11.01
N LEU A 194 -5.02 -4.24 -11.16
CA LEU A 194 -3.99 -4.31 -10.15
C LEU A 194 -4.31 -3.46 -8.91
N ASP A 195 -5.02 -2.36 -9.12
CA ASP A 195 -5.47 -1.44 -8.07
C ASP A 195 -6.71 -1.94 -7.30
N ASN A 196 -7.17 -3.14 -7.59
CA ASN A 196 -8.33 -3.73 -6.92
C ASN A 196 -8.06 -5.19 -6.51
N PRO A 197 -7.33 -5.41 -5.41
CA PRO A 197 -7.11 -6.74 -4.86
C PRO A 197 -8.42 -7.47 -4.54
N VAL A 198 -8.31 -8.78 -4.48
CA VAL A 198 -9.45 -9.65 -4.11
C VAL A 198 -9.12 -10.46 -2.87
N LEU A 199 -9.98 -10.38 -1.86
CA LEU A 199 -9.98 -11.28 -0.72
C LEU A 199 -11.07 -12.34 -0.95
N LEU A 200 -10.67 -13.58 -1.22
CA LEU A 200 -11.55 -14.70 -1.45
C LEU A 200 -11.63 -15.55 -0.17
N THR A 201 -12.78 -15.58 0.48
CA THR A 201 -12.94 -16.29 1.75
C THR A 201 -14.41 -16.59 2.08
N LYS A 202 -14.65 -17.32 3.17
CA LYS A 202 -15.98 -17.42 3.78
C LYS A 202 -16.42 -16.05 4.28
N PRO A 203 -17.73 -15.73 4.24
CA PRO A 203 -18.20 -14.41 4.64
C PRO A 203 -17.90 -14.09 6.12
N ASP A 204 -16.99 -13.16 6.35
CA ASP A 204 -16.86 -12.37 7.57
C ASP A 204 -16.77 -10.91 7.13
N THR A 205 -17.94 -10.27 7.05
CA THR A 205 -18.10 -8.94 6.46
C THR A 205 -18.98 -8.05 7.31
N ALA A 206 -18.67 -6.76 7.26
CA ALA A 206 -19.52 -5.70 7.81
C ALA A 206 -19.51 -4.51 6.86
N GLY A 207 -20.49 -3.62 6.99
CA GLY A 207 -20.53 -2.41 6.18
C GLY A 207 -21.26 -1.30 6.87
N PHE A 208 -20.95 -0.07 6.47
CA PHE A 208 -21.59 1.15 6.94
C PHE A 208 -21.48 2.25 5.87
N TRP A 209 -22.16 3.36 6.10
CA TRP A 209 -22.04 4.54 5.26
C TRP A 209 -21.34 5.65 6.01
N VAL A 210 -20.43 6.34 5.33
CA VAL A 210 -19.83 7.58 5.80
C VAL A 210 -19.98 8.63 4.69
N ALA A 211 -20.71 9.71 4.98
CA ALA A 211 -21.13 10.67 3.95
C ALA A 211 -21.74 9.95 2.72
N ASN A 212 -21.17 10.16 1.54
CA ASN A 212 -21.59 9.53 0.28
C ASN A 212 -20.87 8.20 -0.02
N THR A 213 -19.98 7.73 0.84
CA THR A 213 -19.15 6.56 0.61
C THR A 213 -19.70 5.32 1.33
N ARG A 214 -19.92 4.24 0.59
CA ARG A 214 -20.21 2.93 1.16
C ARG A 214 -18.90 2.25 1.57
N VAL A 215 -18.73 2.03 2.86
CA VAL A 215 -17.59 1.27 3.41
C VAL A 215 -17.97 -0.19 3.58
N THR A 216 -17.10 -1.07 3.10
CA THR A 216 -17.18 -2.52 3.30
C THR A 216 -15.92 -3.00 4.01
N ILE A 217 -16.07 -3.91 4.95
CA ILE A 217 -14.98 -4.59 5.64
C ILE A 217 -15.11 -6.07 5.32
N ALA A 218 -14.02 -6.70 4.91
CA ALA A 218 -13.94 -8.13 4.69
C ALA A 218 -12.70 -8.70 5.37
N VAL A 219 -12.84 -9.80 6.09
CA VAL A 219 -11.79 -10.37 6.91
C VAL A 219 -11.54 -11.84 6.56
N LEU A 220 -10.27 -12.19 6.42
CA LEU A 220 -9.74 -13.54 6.44
C LEU A 220 -8.90 -13.71 7.71
N ASP A 221 -9.47 -14.24 8.78
CA ASP A 221 -8.72 -14.61 9.98
C ASP A 221 -8.28 -16.08 9.89
N LEU A 222 -6.97 -16.31 9.93
CA LEU A 222 -6.40 -17.67 9.82
C LEU A 222 -6.74 -18.59 10.99
N ASN A 223 -7.24 -18.01 12.11
CA ASN A 223 -7.76 -18.73 13.26
C ASN A 223 -9.27 -19.02 13.15
N GLY A 224 -9.94 -18.43 12.15
CA GLY A 224 -11.39 -18.51 11.97
C GLY A 224 -12.19 -17.66 12.99
N THR A 225 -11.58 -16.67 13.62
CA THR A 225 -12.25 -15.73 14.53
C THR A 225 -12.99 -14.67 13.71
N PRO A 226 -14.33 -14.52 13.86
CA PRO A 226 -15.06 -13.44 13.21
C PRO A 226 -14.64 -12.07 13.79
N ARG A 227 -14.29 -11.10 12.93
CA ARG A 227 -13.78 -9.79 13.35
C ARG A 227 -14.44 -8.60 12.66
N ALA A 228 -15.13 -8.81 11.55
CA ALA A 228 -15.63 -7.70 10.75
C ALA A 228 -16.58 -6.78 11.53
N ALA A 229 -17.40 -7.31 12.44
CA ALA A 229 -18.30 -6.53 13.28
C ALA A 229 -17.55 -5.67 14.31
N ASP A 230 -16.46 -6.18 14.88
CA ASP A 230 -15.63 -5.43 15.83
C ASP A 230 -14.85 -4.33 15.10
N PHE A 231 -14.26 -4.64 13.93
CA PHE A 231 -13.59 -3.65 13.08
C PHE A 231 -14.54 -2.53 12.65
N LYS A 232 -15.79 -2.87 12.28
CA LYS A 232 -16.81 -1.87 11.96
C LYS A 232 -17.00 -0.88 13.10
N ARG A 233 -17.22 -1.37 14.32
CA ARG A 233 -17.50 -0.54 15.50
C ARG A 233 -16.38 0.50 15.74
N GLU A 234 -15.13 0.09 15.51
CA GLU A 234 -13.98 0.96 15.71
C GLU A 234 -13.77 1.92 14.53
N LEU A 235 -13.85 1.41 13.29
CA LEU A 235 -13.61 2.20 12.08
C LEU A 235 -14.69 3.27 11.82
N GLU A 236 -15.95 3.05 12.21
CA GLU A 236 -17.02 4.04 12.00
C GLU A 236 -16.67 5.41 12.57
N ALA A 237 -16.06 5.46 13.77
CA ALA A 237 -15.70 6.71 14.41
C ALA A 237 -14.54 7.41 13.69
N ASP A 238 -13.53 6.66 13.24
CA ASP A 238 -12.40 7.21 12.51
C ASP A 238 -12.81 7.70 11.11
N MET A 239 -13.63 6.93 10.39
CA MET A 239 -14.15 7.35 9.08
C MET A 239 -15.09 8.56 9.19
N ALA A 240 -15.86 8.67 10.26
CA ALA A 240 -16.65 9.88 10.54
C ALA A 240 -15.75 11.09 10.82
N ALA A 241 -14.57 10.90 11.43
CA ALA A 241 -13.60 11.98 11.60
C ALA A 241 -12.99 12.41 10.25
N VAL A 242 -12.64 11.46 9.38
CA VAL A 242 -12.21 11.74 8.01
C VAL A 242 -13.24 12.54 7.23
N ALA A 243 -14.52 12.13 7.28
CA ALA A 243 -15.59 12.83 6.57
C ALA A 243 -15.88 14.25 7.10
N ARG A 244 -15.48 14.55 8.35
CA ARG A 244 -15.53 15.92 8.87
C ARG A 244 -14.31 16.75 8.46
N PHE A 245 -13.19 16.09 8.26
CA PHE A 245 -11.92 16.74 7.87
C PHE A 245 -11.89 17.10 6.39
N LEU A 246 -12.42 16.23 5.53
CA LEU A 246 -12.50 16.46 4.09
C LEU A 246 -13.81 17.17 3.72
N PRO A 247 -13.77 18.17 2.81
CA PRO A 247 -15.00 18.84 2.35
C PRO A 247 -15.93 17.90 1.59
N GLN A 248 -15.37 16.88 0.95
CA GLN A 248 -16.08 15.82 0.24
C GLN A 248 -15.20 14.59 0.12
N LEU A 249 -15.77 13.40 0.25
CA LEU A 249 -15.09 12.15 -0.06
C LEU A 249 -15.14 11.93 -1.59
N PRO A 250 -13.99 11.76 -2.28
CA PRO A 250 -13.96 11.64 -3.74
C PRO A 250 -14.32 10.25 -4.26
N VAL A 251 -14.67 9.30 -3.39
CA VAL A 251 -15.03 7.92 -3.73
C VAL A 251 -16.44 7.59 -3.26
N ASP A 252 -17.17 6.76 -4.00
CA ASP A 252 -18.52 6.29 -3.67
C ASP A 252 -18.52 4.98 -2.87
N ARG A 253 -17.40 4.28 -2.87
CA ARG A 253 -17.18 3.01 -2.17
C ARG A 253 -15.75 2.91 -1.65
N TYR A 254 -15.54 2.13 -0.59
CA TYR A 254 -14.21 1.77 -0.11
C TYR A 254 -14.24 0.43 0.63
N THR A 255 -13.27 -0.46 0.35
CA THR A 255 -13.23 -1.79 0.92
C THR A 255 -11.95 -2.02 1.73
N PHE A 256 -12.09 -2.29 3.03
CA PHE A 256 -11.00 -2.74 3.89
C PHE A 256 -10.86 -4.26 3.75
N LEU A 257 -9.78 -4.73 3.13
CA LEU A 257 -9.48 -6.13 2.89
C LEU A 257 -8.43 -6.57 3.92
N THR A 258 -8.84 -7.31 4.93
CA THR A 258 -7.97 -7.62 6.07
C THR A 258 -7.68 -9.11 6.17
N MET A 259 -6.40 -9.46 6.18
CA MET A 259 -5.92 -10.79 6.55
C MET A 259 -5.29 -10.74 7.94
N VAL A 260 -5.67 -11.67 8.82
CA VAL A 260 -5.15 -11.79 10.19
C VAL A 260 -4.37 -13.09 10.34
N GLY A 261 -3.06 -12.97 10.55
CA GLY A 261 -2.15 -14.10 10.78
C GLY A 261 -2.19 -14.62 12.21
N ASP A 262 -1.95 -15.93 12.42
CA ASP A 262 -1.90 -16.56 13.73
C ASP A 262 -0.52 -16.44 14.38
N PHE A 263 -0.41 -15.56 15.39
CA PHE A 263 0.78 -15.35 16.20
C PHE A 263 0.52 -15.53 17.71
N ARG A 264 -0.60 -16.18 18.09
CA ARG A 264 -0.96 -16.44 19.50
C ARG A 264 0.13 -17.20 20.23
N TRP A 265 0.81 -18.13 19.57
CA TRP A 265 1.99 -18.81 20.11
C TRP A 265 3.11 -17.85 20.52
N ALA A 266 3.28 -16.73 19.81
CA ALA A 266 4.26 -15.70 20.14
C ALA A 266 3.78 -14.87 21.35
N GLY A 267 2.50 -14.52 21.37
CA GLY A 267 1.86 -13.87 22.52
C GLY A 267 1.97 -14.72 23.79
N ASP A 268 1.69 -16.00 23.70
CA ASP A 268 1.83 -16.94 24.83
C ASP A 268 3.26 -16.97 25.39
N ILE A 269 4.27 -16.90 24.53
CA ILE A 269 5.68 -16.84 24.96
C ILE A 269 6.01 -15.49 25.61
N LEU A 270 5.63 -14.38 24.95
CA LEU A 270 6.04 -13.03 25.37
C LEU A 270 5.30 -12.56 26.63
N PHE A 271 4.01 -12.91 26.75
CA PHE A 271 3.12 -12.36 27.79
C PHE A 271 2.71 -13.38 28.85
N SER A 272 3.36 -14.57 28.90
CA SER A 272 3.11 -15.62 29.91
C SER A 272 3.49 -15.24 31.36
N GLY A 273 4.17 -14.09 31.54
CA GLY A 273 4.67 -13.64 32.83
C GLY A 273 6.10 -14.12 33.16
N LYS A 274 6.62 -15.12 32.45
CA LYS A 274 8.00 -15.64 32.62
C LYS A 274 8.59 -16.05 31.26
N PRO A 275 8.80 -15.13 30.32
CA PRO A 275 9.32 -15.48 29.03
C PRO A 275 10.76 -16.00 29.14
N SER A 276 11.03 -17.17 28.57
CA SER A 276 12.40 -17.71 28.51
C SER A 276 13.21 -16.99 27.41
N VAL A 277 14.52 -16.83 27.61
CA VAL A 277 15.41 -16.24 26.60
C VAL A 277 15.31 -16.98 25.25
N GLY A 278 15.27 -18.33 25.29
CA GLY A 278 15.09 -19.15 24.09
C GLY A 278 13.74 -18.91 23.39
N GLY A 279 12.67 -18.70 24.17
CA GLY A 279 11.34 -18.33 23.65
C GLY A 279 11.36 -16.96 22.97
N ILE A 280 11.93 -15.95 23.61
CA ILE A 280 12.07 -14.60 23.02
C ILE A 280 12.87 -14.68 21.71
N ILE A 281 14.01 -15.38 21.68
CA ILE A 281 14.81 -15.53 20.44
C ILE A 281 13.99 -16.20 19.33
N LYS A 282 13.17 -17.22 19.66
CA LYS A 282 12.28 -17.87 18.70
C LYS A 282 11.28 -16.87 18.11
N VAL A 283 10.60 -16.10 18.98
CA VAL A 283 9.63 -15.08 18.55
C VAL A 283 10.30 -14.03 17.65
N VAL A 284 11.42 -13.45 18.11
CA VAL A 284 12.17 -12.44 17.35
C VAL A 284 12.56 -12.96 15.98
N ARG A 285 13.09 -14.17 15.86
CA ARG A 285 13.47 -14.77 14.58
C ARG A 285 12.27 -14.97 13.64
N SER A 286 11.14 -15.35 14.20
CA SER A 286 9.92 -15.60 13.43
C SER A 286 9.29 -14.30 12.94
N LEU A 287 9.16 -13.31 13.83
CA LEU A 287 8.51 -12.04 13.54
C LEU A 287 9.40 -11.08 12.73
N SER A 288 10.73 -11.22 12.81
CA SER A 288 11.65 -10.37 12.02
C SER A 288 11.49 -10.51 10.50
N ASN A 289 10.80 -11.52 10.07
CA ASN A 289 10.50 -11.78 8.66
C ASN A 289 9.02 -11.51 8.31
N GLN A 290 8.22 -10.99 9.23
CA GLN A 290 6.83 -10.60 8.96
C GLN A 290 6.76 -9.10 8.64
N GLY A 291 6.05 -8.73 7.61
CA GLY A 291 5.77 -7.36 7.22
C GLY A 291 4.31 -7.02 7.52
N PHE A 292 3.99 -6.86 8.82
CA PHE A 292 2.69 -6.31 9.22
C PHE A 292 2.54 -4.90 8.67
N GLY A 293 1.36 -4.57 8.19
CA GLY A 293 1.10 -3.25 7.63
C GLY A 293 -0.11 -3.24 6.71
N ALA A 294 -0.15 -2.24 5.85
CA ALA A 294 -1.20 -2.07 4.87
C ALA A 294 -0.65 -1.56 3.54
N LEU A 295 -1.46 -1.60 2.51
CA LEU A 295 -1.18 -1.08 1.18
C LEU A 295 -2.44 -0.45 0.61
N GLU A 296 -2.31 0.79 0.19
CA GLU A 296 -3.34 1.61 -0.40
C GLU A 296 -3.73 1.17 -1.81
N HIS A 297 -5.00 1.40 -2.15
CA HIS A 297 -5.60 1.30 -3.46
C HIS A 297 -6.71 2.35 -3.60
N ASN A 298 -7.10 2.70 -4.82
CA ASN A 298 -8.02 3.81 -5.08
C ASN A 298 -9.36 3.70 -4.31
N THR A 299 -9.92 2.50 -4.24
CA THR A 299 -11.21 2.25 -3.55
C THR A 299 -11.12 1.10 -2.55
N SER A 300 -9.91 0.72 -2.15
CA SER A 300 -9.67 -0.31 -1.14
C SER A 300 -8.31 -0.16 -0.48
N SER A 301 -8.07 -0.93 0.56
CA SER A 301 -6.75 -1.13 1.16
C SER A 301 -6.62 -2.57 1.66
N VAL A 302 -5.40 -3.12 1.57
CA VAL A 302 -5.08 -4.48 2.01
C VAL A 302 -4.29 -4.42 3.29
N TYR A 303 -4.70 -5.18 4.30
CA TYR A 303 -4.05 -5.24 5.61
C TYR A 303 -3.56 -6.64 5.90
N TYR A 304 -2.34 -6.74 6.43
CA TYR A 304 -1.85 -7.94 7.08
C TYR A 304 -1.54 -7.65 8.54
N LEU A 305 -2.35 -8.22 9.44
CA LEU A 305 -2.31 -7.97 10.88
C LEU A 305 -1.91 -9.24 11.63
N GLY A 306 -1.38 -9.10 12.85
CA GLY A 306 -1.00 -10.22 13.69
C GLY A 306 -1.94 -10.43 14.86
N ASP A 307 -2.52 -11.63 15.00
CA ASP A 307 -3.21 -12.03 16.21
C ASP A 307 -2.23 -12.64 17.21
N PHE A 308 -1.90 -11.90 18.27
CA PHE A 308 -1.03 -12.32 19.37
C PHE A 308 -1.80 -12.86 20.57
N GLY A 309 -3.13 -12.99 20.46
CA GLY A 309 -4.02 -13.44 21.55
C GLY A 309 -4.71 -12.29 22.27
N THR A 310 -5.27 -12.59 23.45
CA THR A 310 -6.11 -11.64 24.21
C THR A 310 -5.72 -11.55 25.71
N GLY A 311 -4.47 -11.86 26.05
CA GLY A 311 -4.01 -11.85 27.44
C GLY A 311 -4.04 -10.45 28.09
N GLU A 312 -4.37 -10.35 29.38
CA GLU A 312 -4.39 -9.08 30.13
C GLU A 312 -3.06 -8.32 30.10
N ARG A 313 -1.94 -9.04 29.88
CA ARG A 313 -0.59 -8.46 29.79
C ARG A 313 -0.17 -8.08 28.39
N MET A 314 -1.01 -8.30 27.39
CA MET A 314 -0.71 -7.95 26.01
C MET A 314 -0.79 -6.43 25.83
N PRO A 315 0.24 -5.77 25.28
CA PRO A 315 0.19 -4.37 24.96
C PRO A 315 -0.97 -4.05 24.01
N GLU A 316 -1.61 -2.92 24.23
CA GLU A 316 -2.75 -2.48 23.42
C GLU A 316 -2.40 -2.38 21.94
N ASP A 317 -1.21 -1.88 21.62
CA ASP A 317 -0.70 -1.75 20.25
C ASP A 317 -0.59 -3.08 19.49
N LEU A 318 -0.61 -4.22 20.18
CA LEU A 318 -0.59 -5.54 19.57
C LEU A 318 -1.99 -6.15 19.40
N ARG A 319 -3.04 -5.49 19.90
CA ARG A 319 -4.41 -5.92 19.62
C ARG A 319 -4.73 -5.72 18.14
N VAL A 320 -5.38 -6.69 17.53
CA VAL A 320 -5.67 -6.68 16.09
C VAL A 320 -6.44 -5.44 15.68
N GLU A 321 -7.43 -5.05 16.47
CA GLU A 321 -8.25 -3.86 16.25
C GLU A 321 -7.40 -2.58 16.26
N LYS A 322 -6.46 -2.46 17.21
CA LYS A 322 -5.57 -1.31 17.30
C LYS A 322 -4.60 -1.23 16.13
N GLN A 323 -4.04 -2.38 15.71
CA GLN A 323 -3.19 -2.45 14.52
C GLN A 323 -3.92 -1.95 13.27
N LEU A 324 -5.20 -2.33 13.09
CA LEU A 324 -6.03 -1.83 12.00
C LEU A 324 -6.21 -0.33 12.07
N LEU A 325 -6.63 0.20 13.23
CA LEU A 325 -6.92 1.62 13.42
C LEU A 325 -5.70 2.52 13.21
N ASP A 326 -4.52 2.05 13.58
CA ASP A 326 -3.28 2.82 13.42
C ASP A 326 -2.90 3.03 11.96
N ALA A 327 -3.36 2.16 11.05
CA ALA A 327 -3.12 2.27 9.61
C ALA A 327 -4.36 2.76 8.82
N ALA A 328 -5.57 2.49 9.28
CA ALA A 328 -6.79 2.66 8.48
C ALA A 328 -7.02 4.08 7.97
N VAL A 329 -6.76 5.10 8.81
CA VAL A 329 -6.92 6.51 8.40
C VAL A 329 -5.84 6.91 7.41
N HIS A 330 -4.61 6.41 7.58
CA HIS A 330 -3.51 6.63 6.65
C HIS A 330 -3.85 6.06 5.26
N GLU A 331 -4.21 4.79 5.19
CA GLU A 331 -4.56 4.13 3.92
C GLU A 331 -5.77 4.77 3.25
N PHE A 332 -6.77 5.15 4.03
CA PHE A 332 -7.95 5.81 3.46
C PHE A 332 -7.62 7.19 2.90
N MET A 333 -6.71 7.94 3.52
CA MET A 333 -6.32 9.28 3.05
C MET A 333 -5.54 9.25 1.73
N HIS A 334 -5.01 8.11 1.32
CA HIS A 334 -4.40 7.93 0.00
C HIS A 334 -5.39 8.15 -1.17
N ILE A 335 -6.71 8.14 -0.94
CA ILE A 335 -7.70 8.56 -1.94
C ILE A 335 -7.47 10.01 -2.43
N ILE A 336 -6.79 10.82 -1.62
CA ILE A 336 -6.43 12.20 -1.97
C ILE A 336 -5.07 12.25 -2.65
N THR A 337 -4.05 11.62 -2.05
CA THR A 337 -2.68 11.56 -2.59
C THR A 337 -2.00 10.24 -2.19
N PRO A 338 -1.40 9.46 -3.12
CA PRO A 338 -1.17 9.76 -4.53
C PRO A 338 -2.34 9.45 -5.48
N LEU A 339 -3.43 8.82 -5.02
CA LEU A 339 -4.41 8.27 -5.95
C LEU A 339 -5.27 9.34 -6.65
N GLY A 340 -5.54 10.45 -5.98
CA GLY A 340 -6.27 11.59 -6.54
C GLY A 340 -5.39 12.76 -7.00
N LEU A 341 -4.16 12.87 -6.50
CA LEU A 341 -3.20 13.94 -6.82
C LEU A 341 -1.81 13.35 -6.96
N HIS A 342 -1.31 13.20 -8.18
CA HIS A 342 -0.07 12.47 -8.46
C HIS A 342 0.68 12.98 -9.69
N ALA A 343 1.94 12.54 -9.78
CA ALA A 343 2.82 12.76 -10.91
C ALA A 343 2.61 11.71 -12.03
N PRO A 344 3.14 11.96 -13.24
CA PRO A 344 3.06 11.01 -14.35
C PRO A 344 3.62 9.62 -14.03
N ALA A 345 4.62 9.53 -13.16
CA ALA A 345 5.22 8.27 -12.75
C ALA A 345 4.22 7.33 -12.02
N ILE A 346 3.14 7.87 -11.43
CA ILE A 346 2.05 7.09 -10.83
C ILE A 346 0.92 6.89 -11.86
N HIS A 347 0.57 7.95 -12.61
CA HIS A 347 -0.53 7.92 -13.58
C HIS A 347 -0.32 6.89 -14.70
N ASP A 348 0.87 6.91 -15.29
CA ASP A 348 1.29 6.00 -16.36
C ASP A 348 2.35 5.00 -15.83
N PHE A 349 2.03 4.32 -14.73
CA PHE A 349 2.98 3.44 -14.06
C PHE A 349 3.48 2.32 -14.98
N ASP A 350 4.80 2.26 -15.21
CA ASP A 350 5.43 1.17 -15.97
C ASP A 350 5.78 0.00 -15.05
N TYR A 351 4.97 -1.04 -15.06
CA TYR A 351 5.15 -2.22 -14.23
C TYR A 351 6.41 -3.04 -14.57
N ALA A 352 6.93 -2.90 -15.78
CA ALA A 352 8.16 -3.59 -16.21
C ALA A 352 9.43 -2.79 -15.88
N ASN A 353 9.38 -1.44 -16.03
CA ASN A 353 10.52 -0.54 -15.83
C ASN A 353 10.11 0.67 -14.98
N PRO A 354 9.75 0.48 -13.71
CA PRO A 354 9.16 1.52 -12.88
C PRO A 354 10.14 2.67 -12.64
N THR A 355 9.61 3.90 -12.66
CA THR A 355 10.25 5.11 -12.20
C THR A 355 9.49 5.67 -11.01
N MET A 356 10.19 6.31 -10.06
CA MET A 356 9.59 6.83 -8.84
C MET A 356 9.55 8.36 -8.85
N SER A 357 8.48 8.91 -8.29
CA SER A 357 8.31 10.35 -8.12
C SER A 357 9.23 10.88 -7.03
N GLN A 358 9.61 12.15 -7.15
CA GLN A 358 10.36 12.87 -6.09
C GLN A 358 9.46 13.32 -4.92
N HIS A 359 8.15 13.07 -4.99
CA HIS A 359 7.17 13.68 -4.09
C HIS A 359 6.66 12.73 -2.99
N LEU A 360 7.51 11.79 -2.47
CA LEU A 360 7.11 10.94 -1.33
C LEU A 360 6.79 11.74 -0.06
N TRP A 361 7.29 12.98 0.08
CA TRP A 361 6.87 13.90 1.14
C TRP A 361 5.37 14.22 1.08
N LEU A 362 4.81 14.26 -0.14
CA LEU A 362 3.39 14.47 -0.40
C LEU A 362 2.61 13.16 -0.21
N TYR A 363 3.06 12.08 -0.85
CA TYR A 363 2.31 10.83 -0.91
C TYR A 363 2.21 10.14 0.45
N GLU A 364 3.34 10.03 1.15
CA GLU A 364 3.41 9.38 2.46
C GLU A 364 3.43 10.38 3.61
N GLY A 365 4.20 11.47 3.44
CA GLY A 365 4.40 12.43 4.53
C GLY A 365 3.14 13.22 4.87
N VAL A 366 2.47 13.79 3.88
CA VAL A 366 1.21 14.52 4.09
C VAL A 366 0.10 13.57 4.57
N THR A 367 0.01 12.38 3.98
CA THR A 367 -0.97 11.36 4.37
C THR A 367 -0.80 10.96 5.84
N GLU A 368 0.43 10.68 6.25
CA GLU A 368 0.74 10.32 7.64
C GLU A 368 0.49 11.48 8.62
N TYR A 369 0.80 12.71 8.23
CA TYR A 369 0.46 13.89 9.03
C TYR A 369 -1.05 14.04 9.19
N PHE A 370 -1.80 13.92 8.11
CA PHE A 370 -3.27 14.00 8.15
C PHE A 370 -3.88 12.89 8.97
N ALA A 371 -3.36 11.67 8.90
CA ALA A 371 -3.85 10.56 9.72
C ALA A 371 -3.78 10.90 11.22
N GLN A 372 -2.67 11.48 11.70
CA GLN A 372 -2.53 11.91 13.09
C GLN A 372 -3.45 13.10 13.42
N LEU A 373 -3.52 14.09 12.53
CA LEU A 373 -4.34 15.30 12.73
C LEU A 373 -5.83 14.98 12.77
N ILE A 374 -6.32 14.13 11.87
CA ILE A 374 -7.72 13.67 11.80
C ILE A 374 -8.12 12.97 13.09
N ARG A 375 -7.28 12.07 13.57
CA ARG A 375 -7.54 11.32 14.82
C ARG A 375 -7.57 12.26 16.03
N TYR A 376 -6.69 13.27 16.06
CA TYR A 376 -6.72 14.31 17.10
C TYR A 376 -7.99 15.16 17.02
N GLN A 377 -8.30 15.72 15.85
CA GLN A 377 -9.49 16.56 15.66
C GLN A 377 -10.80 15.78 15.82
N GLY A 378 -10.78 14.50 15.50
CA GLY A 378 -11.88 13.56 15.69
C GLY A 378 -12.09 13.11 17.14
N GLY A 379 -11.22 13.51 18.07
CA GLY A 379 -11.29 13.13 19.49
C GLY A 379 -10.83 11.69 19.76
N ARG A 380 -10.13 11.04 18.82
CA ARG A 380 -9.54 9.71 18.98
C ARG A 380 -8.17 9.77 19.66
N LEU A 381 -7.51 10.91 19.61
CA LEU A 381 -6.29 11.24 20.34
C LEU A 381 -6.52 12.48 21.18
N THR A 382 -6.00 12.48 22.39
CA THR A 382 -5.87 13.70 23.19
C THR A 382 -4.80 14.62 22.59
N GLN A 383 -4.78 15.88 22.97
CA GLN A 383 -3.71 16.81 22.55
C GLN A 383 -2.33 16.28 22.93
N GLN A 384 -2.19 15.69 24.11
CA GLN A 384 -0.92 15.16 24.58
C GLN A 384 -0.45 13.98 23.73
N GLU A 385 -1.33 13.04 23.43
CA GLU A 385 -1.03 11.87 22.57
C GLU A 385 -0.63 12.31 21.15
N TYR A 386 -1.34 13.28 20.58
CA TYR A 386 -0.98 13.86 19.29
C TYR A 386 0.41 14.50 19.31
N LEU A 387 0.70 15.34 20.30
CA LEU A 387 2.01 15.98 20.45
C LEU A 387 3.13 14.97 20.71
N ASP A 388 2.85 13.91 21.47
CA ASP A 388 3.80 12.81 21.71
C ASP A 388 4.08 12.01 20.43
N ALA A 389 3.06 11.75 19.62
CA ALA A 389 3.23 11.12 18.32
C ALA A 389 4.10 11.98 17.38
N MET A 390 3.83 13.29 17.29
CA MET A 390 4.62 14.21 16.46
C MET A 390 6.05 14.37 16.98
N ARG A 391 6.26 14.38 18.30
CA ARG A 391 7.60 14.36 18.91
C ARG A 391 8.36 13.09 18.56
N GLY A 392 7.68 11.95 18.57
CA GLY A 392 8.23 10.67 18.11
C GLY A 392 8.71 10.75 16.67
N LYS A 393 7.90 11.34 15.78
CA LYS A 393 8.24 11.54 14.37
C LYS A 393 9.43 12.49 14.18
N ILE A 394 9.51 13.58 14.92
CA ILE A 394 10.72 14.44 14.93
C ILE A 394 11.95 13.60 15.29
N SER A 395 11.89 12.84 16.38
CA SER A 395 13.02 12.02 16.85
C SER A 395 13.48 10.96 15.84
N GLN A 396 12.58 10.37 15.07
CA GLN A 396 12.94 9.41 14.02
C GLN A 396 13.35 10.14 12.73
N GLY A 397 12.65 11.21 12.37
CA GLY A 397 12.93 12.03 11.18
C GLY A 397 14.31 12.67 11.19
N GLU A 398 14.83 13.04 12.38
CA GLU A 398 16.19 13.55 12.55
C GLU A 398 17.29 12.52 12.23
N LYS A 399 16.96 11.24 12.14
CA LYS A 399 17.90 10.19 11.73
C LYS A 399 18.05 10.09 10.20
N PHE A 400 17.30 10.86 9.45
CA PHE A 400 17.43 10.95 8.00
C PHE A 400 18.83 11.45 7.63
N PRO A 401 19.52 10.80 6.67
CA PRO A 401 20.92 11.12 6.37
C PRO A 401 21.06 12.34 5.45
N ASN A 402 20.66 13.53 5.91
CA ASN A 402 20.74 14.81 5.17
C ASN A 402 22.15 15.10 4.60
N ASN A 403 23.20 14.60 5.24
CA ASN A 403 24.57 14.76 4.76
C ASN A 403 24.90 13.97 3.49
N LYS A 404 24.02 13.02 3.09
CA LYS A 404 24.23 12.18 1.91
C LYS A 404 23.39 12.64 0.72
N PHE A 405 22.09 12.88 0.93
CA PHE A 405 21.14 13.21 -0.13
C PHE A 405 19.96 14.03 0.41
N SER A 406 19.23 14.68 -0.48
CA SER A 406 17.99 15.39 -0.14
C SER A 406 16.81 14.41 -0.08
N PHE A 407 15.66 14.89 0.42
CA PHE A 407 14.46 14.07 0.49
C PHE A 407 13.90 13.73 -0.90
N THR A 408 13.91 14.70 -1.82
CA THR A 408 13.50 14.49 -3.22
C THR A 408 14.44 13.55 -3.96
N GLU A 409 15.76 13.63 -3.70
CA GLU A 409 16.74 12.72 -4.27
C GLU A 409 16.52 11.28 -3.78
N MET A 410 16.28 11.11 -2.47
CA MET A 410 15.92 9.81 -1.89
C MET A 410 14.63 9.26 -2.52
N SER A 411 13.60 10.08 -2.63
CA SER A 411 12.29 9.68 -3.17
C SER A 411 12.39 9.17 -4.60
N ARG A 412 13.05 9.91 -5.47
CA ARG A 412 13.22 9.55 -6.89
C ARG A 412 14.00 8.26 -7.10
N ASN A 413 14.95 7.96 -6.21
CA ASN A 413 15.86 6.83 -6.33
C ASN A 413 15.56 5.71 -5.30
N VAL A 414 14.38 5.71 -4.71
CA VAL A 414 14.03 4.84 -3.56
C VAL A 414 14.16 3.34 -3.84
N LEU A 415 14.13 2.91 -5.11
CA LEU A 415 14.33 1.52 -5.49
C LEU A 415 15.79 1.06 -5.37
N ASP A 416 16.74 1.99 -5.29
CA ASP A 416 18.17 1.72 -5.33
C ASP A 416 18.86 2.04 -3.99
N LYS A 417 19.93 1.32 -3.67
CA LYS A 417 20.79 1.66 -2.53
C LYS A 417 21.68 2.86 -2.88
N PRO A 418 21.93 3.77 -1.93
CA PRO A 418 21.59 3.70 -0.49
C PRO A 418 20.21 4.28 -0.14
N TYR A 419 19.45 4.77 -1.10
CA TYR A 419 18.18 5.49 -0.89
C TYR A 419 17.10 4.60 -0.28
N ALA A 420 16.97 3.36 -0.74
CA ALA A 420 16.05 2.36 -0.19
C ALA A 420 16.23 2.12 1.32
N GLU A 421 17.46 2.31 1.84
CA GLU A 421 17.76 2.16 3.27
C GLU A 421 17.16 3.30 4.12
N ALA A 422 16.86 4.44 3.48
CA ALA A 422 16.26 5.62 4.10
C ALA A 422 14.74 5.72 3.87
N TYR A 423 14.13 4.79 3.13
CA TYR A 423 12.71 4.83 2.76
C TYR A 423 11.77 5.09 3.95
N MET A 424 11.94 4.40 5.07
CA MET A 424 11.04 4.55 6.24
C MET A 424 10.94 5.98 6.79
N HIS A 425 11.86 6.87 6.42
CA HIS A 425 11.76 8.27 6.80
C HIS A 425 10.65 9.05 6.07
N VAL A 426 10.03 8.48 5.02
CA VAL A 426 8.88 9.12 4.35
C VAL A 426 7.72 9.34 5.31
N TYR A 427 7.51 8.41 6.25
CA TYR A 427 6.46 8.48 7.26
C TYR A 427 6.80 9.42 8.42
N ASP A 428 8.04 9.42 8.88
CA ASP A 428 8.42 10.23 10.05
C ASP A 428 8.83 11.64 9.64
N ARG A 429 9.90 11.78 8.82
CA ARG A 429 10.38 13.07 8.36
C ARG A 429 9.40 13.74 7.41
N GLY A 430 8.75 12.97 6.54
CA GLY A 430 7.73 13.49 5.63
C GLY A 430 6.54 14.08 6.38
N ALA A 431 6.02 13.40 7.41
CA ALA A 431 4.93 13.93 8.23
C ALA A 431 5.33 15.20 8.99
N VAL A 432 6.57 15.27 9.48
CA VAL A 432 7.07 16.48 10.12
C VAL A 432 7.21 17.62 9.10
N MET A 433 7.71 17.38 7.89
CA MET A 433 7.72 18.37 6.81
C MET A 433 6.31 18.90 6.53
N ALA A 434 5.32 18.01 6.40
CA ALA A 434 3.92 18.38 6.19
C ALA A 434 3.36 19.23 7.35
N TRP A 435 3.68 18.87 8.59
CA TRP A 435 3.29 19.68 9.76
C TRP A 435 3.89 21.09 9.75
N LEU A 436 5.17 21.22 9.40
CA LEU A 436 5.83 22.53 9.31
C LEU A 436 5.31 23.36 8.13
N ILE A 437 4.94 22.74 7.02
CA ILE A 437 4.26 23.39 5.89
C ILE A 437 2.87 23.87 6.32
N ASP A 438 2.07 23.04 6.99
CA ASP A 438 0.76 23.44 7.52
C ASP A 438 0.86 24.58 8.52
N ALA A 439 1.90 24.57 9.38
CA ALA A 439 2.17 25.65 10.32
C ALA A 439 2.45 26.99 9.62
N GLN A 440 3.21 26.99 8.52
CA GLN A 440 3.48 28.19 7.74
C GLN A 440 2.22 28.72 7.04
N ILE A 441 1.44 27.83 6.42
CA ILE A 441 0.16 28.20 5.77
C ILE A 441 -0.77 28.81 6.81
N ARG A 442 -0.99 28.14 7.95
CA ARG A 442 -1.85 28.64 9.04
C ARG A 442 -1.35 29.97 9.59
N GLY A 443 -0.06 30.11 9.78
CA GLY A 443 0.55 31.34 10.26
C GLY A 443 0.33 32.52 9.31
N ALA A 444 0.56 32.32 8.01
CA ALA A 444 0.38 33.35 6.98
C ALA A 444 -1.09 33.79 6.82
N HIS A 445 -2.02 32.86 7.00
CA HIS A 445 -3.44 33.09 6.81
C HIS A 445 -4.23 33.21 8.13
N GLN A 446 -3.55 33.45 9.26
CA GLN A 446 -4.19 33.65 10.59
C GLN A 446 -5.14 32.50 10.97
N GLY A 447 -4.80 31.28 10.59
CA GLY A 447 -5.60 30.07 10.84
C GLY A 447 -6.79 29.86 9.92
N GLN A 448 -7.09 30.77 8.99
CA GLN A 448 -8.22 30.67 8.06
C GLN A 448 -7.97 29.69 6.90
N ARG A 449 -6.74 29.29 6.70
CA ARG A 449 -6.31 28.34 5.64
C ARG A 449 -5.28 27.37 6.20
N SER A 450 -5.29 26.16 5.70
CA SER A 450 -4.47 25.05 6.16
C SER A 450 -3.94 24.24 4.98
N LEU A 451 -3.07 23.27 5.25
CA LEU A 451 -2.50 22.39 4.24
C LEU A 451 -3.59 21.61 3.48
N ILE A 452 -4.65 21.13 4.17
CA ILE A 452 -5.73 20.41 3.50
C ILE A 452 -6.46 21.28 2.47
N ASP A 453 -6.64 22.57 2.73
CA ASP A 453 -7.28 23.47 1.78
C ASP A 453 -6.45 23.63 0.50
N VAL A 454 -5.12 23.69 0.62
CA VAL A 454 -4.19 23.71 -0.52
C VAL A 454 -4.23 22.40 -1.29
N ILE A 455 -4.15 21.27 -0.59
CA ILE A 455 -4.19 19.94 -1.21
C ILE A 455 -5.51 19.73 -1.96
N MET A 456 -6.65 20.12 -1.38
CA MET A 456 -7.95 19.97 -2.05
C MET A 456 -8.12 20.91 -3.25
N ALA A 457 -7.52 22.10 -3.21
CA ALA A 457 -7.49 23.00 -4.37
C ALA A 457 -6.63 22.39 -5.51
N LEU A 458 -5.47 21.83 -5.20
CA LEU A 458 -4.64 21.10 -6.17
C LEU A 458 -5.35 19.84 -6.69
N HIS A 459 -6.00 19.10 -5.83
CA HIS A 459 -6.81 17.94 -6.23
C HIS A 459 -7.94 18.34 -7.19
N THR A 460 -8.57 19.48 -6.99
CA THR A 460 -9.58 20.03 -7.92
C THR A 460 -8.95 20.45 -9.26
N GLN A 461 -7.75 21.02 -9.23
CA GLN A 461 -7.03 21.47 -10.42
C GLN A 461 -6.55 20.30 -11.29
N TYR A 462 -5.97 19.27 -10.67
CA TYR A 462 -5.38 18.12 -11.35
C TYR A 462 -6.31 16.91 -11.36
N GLY A 463 -6.66 16.36 -10.20
CA GLY A 463 -7.53 15.19 -10.08
C GLY A 463 -6.88 13.90 -10.59
N PRO A 464 -7.60 12.76 -10.50
CA PRO A 464 -7.03 11.45 -10.84
C PRO A 464 -6.69 11.27 -12.34
N GLU A 465 -7.33 12.06 -13.23
CA GLU A 465 -7.15 11.93 -14.69
C GLU A 465 -6.07 12.88 -15.27
N ARG A 466 -5.53 13.77 -14.45
CA ARG A 466 -4.58 14.79 -14.91
C ARG A 466 -3.40 14.89 -13.96
N PRO A 467 -2.32 14.13 -14.19
CA PRO A 467 -1.13 14.21 -13.35
C PRO A 467 -0.54 15.62 -13.39
N PHE A 468 0.04 16.04 -12.27
CA PHE A 468 0.74 17.32 -12.22
C PHE A 468 2.12 17.23 -12.89
N ASP A 469 2.69 18.37 -13.30
CA ASP A 469 4.07 18.39 -13.78
C ASP A 469 5.05 18.11 -12.63
N GLU A 470 5.84 17.06 -12.76
CA GLU A 470 6.80 16.58 -11.75
C GLU A 470 7.81 17.66 -11.34
N ALA A 471 8.29 18.46 -12.31
CA ALA A 471 9.30 19.48 -12.06
C ALA A 471 8.71 20.78 -11.51
N GLY A 472 7.54 21.17 -12.00
CA GLY A 472 6.87 22.42 -11.65
C GLY A 472 5.96 22.34 -10.42
N PHE A 473 5.80 21.17 -9.79
CA PHE A 473 4.80 21.00 -8.73
C PHE A 473 5.02 21.89 -7.51
N PHE A 474 6.27 22.10 -7.09
CA PHE A 474 6.56 22.99 -5.97
C PHE A 474 6.12 24.43 -6.22
N ASP A 475 6.29 24.92 -7.45
CA ASP A 475 5.86 26.27 -7.83
C ASP A 475 4.33 26.33 -7.88
N ALA A 476 3.67 25.35 -8.50
CA ALA A 476 2.21 25.25 -8.51
C ALA A 476 1.60 25.13 -7.10
N PHE A 477 2.24 24.37 -6.22
CA PHE A 477 1.83 24.28 -4.82
C PHE A 477 1.92 25.64 -4.12
N CYS A 478 3.04 26.36 -4.29
CA CYS A 478 3.25 27.68 -3.70
C CYS A 478 2.29 28.73 -4.23
N GLU A 479 1.96 28.69 -5.53
CA GLU A 479 0.96 29.56 -6.16
C GLU A 479 -0.40 29.35 -5.50
N VAL A 480 -0.84 28.10 -5.37
CA VAL A 480 -2.10 27.77 -4.71
C VAL A 480 -2.05 28.09 -3.21
N ALA A 481 -0.94 27.86 -2.52
CA ALA A 481 -0.84 28.10 -1.08
C ALA A 481 -0.85 29.59 -0.71
N GLU A 482 -0.43 30.49 -1.61
CA GLU A 482 -0.35 31.95 -1.37
C GLU A 482 0.40 32.30 -0.07
N THR A 483 1.44 31.53 0.25
CA THR A 483 2.15 31.63 1.53
C THR A 483 3.57 32.13 1.31
N PRO A 484 3.91 33.36 1.77
CA PRO A 484 5.27 33.91 1.64
C PRO A 484 6.32 33.00 2.27
N GLY A 485 7.45 32.81 1.58
CA GLY A 485 8.57 32.01 2.06
C GLY A 485 8.43 30.49 1.88
N LEU A 486 7.27 30.00 1.46
CA LEU A 486 7.03 28.56 1.32
C LEU A 486 7.89 27.93 0.21
N ARG A 487 8.12 28.65 -0.90
CA ARG A 487 9.02 28.16 -1.96
C ARG A 487 10.47 28.01 -1.47
N GLU A 488 10.91 28.94 -0.62
CA GLU A 488 12.24 28.87 0.04
C GLU A 488 12.31 27.67 1.00
N PHE A 489 11.21 27.39 1.72
CA PHE A 489 11.12 26.18 2.56
C PHE A 489 11.34 24.90 1.74
N PHE A 490 10.64 24.75 0.62
CA PHE A 490 10.86 23.59 -0.25
C PHE A 490 12.30 23.51 -0.73
N THR A 491 12.86 24.62 -1.21
CA THR A 491 14.23 24.66 -1.73
C THR A 491 15.27 24.25 -0.69
N LYS A 492 15.11 24.68 0.57
CA LYS A 492 16.09 24.41 1.64
C LYS A 492 15.94 23.02 2.24
N TYR A 493 14.70 22.59 2.52
CA TYR A 493 14.42 21.49 3.45
C TYR A 493 13.90 20.22 2.76
N VAL A 494 13.30 20.32 1.58
CA VAL A 494 12.76 19.20 0.83
C VAL A 494 13.64 18.85 -0.36
N GLU A 495 13.92 19.84 -1.21
CA GLU A 495 14.86 19.72 -2.35
C GLU A 495 16.32 19.81 -1.89
N GLY A 496 16.57 20.58 -0.82
CA GLY A 496 17.86 20.78 -0.18
C GLY A 496 18.12 19.80 0.95
N ARG A 497 19.16 20.13 1.75
CA ARG A 497 19.67 19.25 2.82
C ARG A 497 19.76 19.96 4.17
N GLU A 498 19.15 21.14 4.31
CA GLU A 498 19.19 21.90 5.57
C GLU A 498 18.38 21.19 6.67
N ALA A 499 18.76 21.47 7.93
CA ALA A 499 18.01 20.99 9.09
C ALA A 499 16.64 21.68 9.16
N LEU A 500 15.59 20.93 9.49
CA LEU A 500 14.22 21.46 9.53
C LEU A 500 14.08 22.58 10.59
N PRO A 501 13.37 23.69 10.28
CA PRO A 501 13.25 24.86 11.12
C PRO A 501 12.11 24.71 12.14
N TYR A 502 12.23 23.75 13.08
CA TYR A 502 11.16 23.42 14.03
C TYR A 502 10.70 24.60 14.86
N ALA A 503 11.65 25.34 15.47
CA ALA A 503 11.30 26.40 16.41
C ALA A 503 10.59 27.58 15.72
N GLU A 504 11.07 27.96 14.53
CA GLU A 504 10.49 29.06 13.76
C GLU A 504 9.10 28.69 13.25
N ALA A 505 8.96 27.52 12.64
CA ALA A 505 7.69 27.11 12.03
C ALA A 505 6.62 26.80 13.07
N LEU A 506 6.92 26.04 14.13
CA LEU A 506 5.94 25.66 15.16
C LEU A 506 5.46 26.85 15.99
N LYS A 507 6.29 27.88 16.15
CA LYS A 507 5.91 29.13 16.81
C LYS A 507 4.75 29.83 16.10
N LEU A 508 4.63 29.68 14.78
CA LEU A 508 3.53 30.28 13.99
C LEU A 508 2.15 29.75 14.40
N ILE A 509 2.09 28.55 14.96
CA ILE A 509 0.86 27.91 15.46
C ILE A 509 0.79 27.84 16.99
N GLY A 510 1.63 28.63 17.68
CA GLY A 510 1.62 28.76 19.14
C GLY A 510 2.31 27.63 19.90
N LEU A 511 3.14 26.82 19.24
CA LEU A 511 3.93 25.79 19.89
C LEU A 511 5.38 26.23 20.12
N ASP A 512 5.88 26.01 21.33
CA ASP A 512 7.28 26.25 21.68
C ASP A 512 8.08 24.95 21.55
N TYR A 513 9.04 24.92 20.62
CA TYR A 513 9.88 23.75 20.39
C TYR A 513 11.21 23.89 21.13
N GLN A 514 11.51 22.91 21.96
CA GLN A 514 12.79 22.81 22.67
C GLN A 514 13.49 21.51 22.28
N ALA A 515 14.65 21.62 21.61
CA ALA A 515 15.45 20.49 21.14
C ALA A 515 16.01 19.61 22.29
N LYS A 516 16.13 20.18 23.49
CA LYS A 516 16.62 19.50 24.70
C LYS A 516 15.68 19.80 25.86
N GLY A 517 14.82 18.86 26.18
CA GLY A 517 14.00 18.85 27.39
C GLY A 517 14.32 17.58 28.19
N SER A 518 14.47 17.70 29.50
CA SER A 518 14.50 16.52 30.38
C SER A 518 13.09 16.22 30.85
N GLU A 519 12.42 15.30 30.16
CA GLU A 519 11.23 14.66 30.70
C GLU A 519 11.62 13.31 31.27
N VAL A 520 11.35 13.10 32.56
CA VAL A 520 11.51 11.77 33.17
C VAL A 520 10.31 10.95 32.73
N LYS A 521 10.45 10.21 31.62
CA LYS A 521 9.49 9.18 31.22
C LYS A 521 9.86 7.87 31.90
N ALA A 522 8.87 7.20 32.49
CA ALA A 522 8.97 5.77 32.75
C ALA A 522 9.31 5.09 31.41
N MET A 523 10.47 4.48 31.32
CA MET A 523 10.95 3.84 30.10
C MET A 523 10.13 2.57 29.89
N ASN A 524 9.49 2.44 28.72
CA ASN A 524 8.84 1.20 28.35
C ASN A 524 9.88 0.05 28.46
N PRO A 525 9.57 -1.08 29.12
CA PRO A 525 10.50 -2.20 29.27
C PRO A 525 11.15 -2.68 27.97
N LEU A 526 10.46 -2.58 26.84
CA LEU A 526 11.00 -2.88 25.52
C LEU A 526 12.06 -1.84 25.05
N ASP A 527 11.92 -0.58 25.41
CA ASP A 527 12.90 0.47 25.07
C ASP A 527 14.10 0.41 26.02
N ALA A 528 13.90 0.02 27.27
CA ALA A 528 14.98 -0.32 28.22
C ALA A 528 15.80 -1.50 27.68
N ALA A 529 15.13 -2.58 27.29
CA ALA A 529 15.78 -3.75 26.71
C ALA A 529 16.58 -3.45 25.43
N LYS A 530 16.13 -2.50 24.58
CA LYS A 530 16.88 -2.04 23.40
C LYS A 530 18.20 -1.40 23.72
N ASN A 531 18.21 -0.50 24.71
CA ASN A 531 19.40 0.28 25.05
C ASN A 531 20.47 -0.61 25.65
N ASP A 532 20.09 -1.58 26.47
CA ASP A 532 21.03 -2.42 27.20
C ASP A 532 21.48 -3.65 26.41
N LEU A 533 20.63 -4.20 25.54
CA LEU A 533 20.95 -5.39 24.74
C LEU A 533 21.59 -5.06 23.37
N LYS A 534 21.78 -3.79 23.00
CA LYS A 534 22.19 -3.38 21.66
C LYS A 534 21.36 -4.04 20.56
N VAL A 535 20.05 -4.12 20.80
CA VAL A 535 19.10 -4.76 19.88
C VAL A 535 18.78 -3.82 18.75
N LYS A 536 19.00 -4.24 17.50
CA LYS A 536 18.48 -3.53 16.33
C LYS A 536 17.01 -3.85 16.16
N VAL A 537 16.16 -2.83 16.34
CA VAL A 537 14.72 -2.89 16.07
C VAL A 537 14.46 -2.23 14.73
N SER A 538 13.71 -2.88 13.86
CA SER A 538 13.16 -2.22 12.67
C SER A 538 11.77 -1.71 12.98
N ASN A 539 11.47 -0.48 12.55
CA ASN A 539 10.11 -0.04 12.41
C ASN A 539 9.55 -0.78 11.18
N LEU A 540 8.69 -1.72 11.40
CA LEU A 540 7.74 -2.21 10.41
C LEU A 540 6.49 -1.37 10.63
N GLY A 541 5.85 -0.87 9.60
CA GLY A 541 4.79 0.16 9.59
C GLY A 541 3.73 0.13 10.70
N MET A 542 3.66 -0.93 11.49
CA MET A 542 2.84 -1.06 12.69
C MET A 542 3.60 -1.86 13.74
N GLY A 543 4.36 -1.18 14.58
CA GLY A 543 5.06 -1.78 15.71
C GLY A 543 6.55 -2.03 15.49
N ARG A 544 7.28 -2.11 16.59
CA ARG A 544 8.73 -2.27 16.62
C ARG A 544 9.11 -3.73 16.79
N VAL A 545 9.81 -4.30 15.84
CA VAL A 545 10.32 -5.67 15.91
C VAL A 545 11.81 -5.69 16.24
N VAL A 546 12.19 -6.50 17.20
CA VAL A 546 13.58 -6.67 17.65
C VAL A 546 14.38 -7.46 16.61
N LYS A 547 15.37 -6.84 15.95
CA LYS A 547 16.17 -7.48 14.89
C LYS A 547 17.39 -8.27 15.36
N LYS A 548 17.95 -7.97 16.51
CA LYS A 548 19.13 -8.66 17.01
C LYS A 548 19.26 -8.53 18.54
N VAL A 549 19.39 -9.65 19.22
CA VAL A 549 19.73 -9.72 20.65
C VAL A 549 21.23 -9.93 20.74
N GLY A 550 21.96 -9.00 21.36
CA GLY A 550 23.38 -9.18 21.71
C GLY A 550 23.52 -10.16 22.89
N PRO A 551 24.67 -10.79 23.06
CA PRO A 551 24.93 -11.56 24.25
C PRO A 551 25.14 -10.59 25.42
N ASN A 552 24.41 -10.81 26.51
CA ASN A 552 24.55 -10.27 27.85
C ASN A 552 23.70 -9.06 28.27
N GLU A 553 23.02 -9.31 29.34
CA GLU A 553 22.48 -8.46 30.39
C GLU A 553 21.40 -7.44 29.97
N TRP A 554 20.19 -7.81 30.33
CA TRP A 554 19.07 -6.89 30.47
C TRP A 554 19.35 -5.93 31.62
N ALA A 555 19.09 -4.62 31.45
CA ALA A 555 19.27 -3.57 32.44
C ALA A 555 19.01 -4.04 33.88
N GLY A 556 20.03 -4.53 34.54
CA GLY A 556 19.91 -5.06 35.88
C GLY A 556 19.12 -6.37 36.03
N LEU A 557 18.60 -6.95 34.94
CA LEU A 557 17.87 -8.23 34.98
C LEU A 557 18.83 -9.40 34.74
N LYS A 558 18.86 -10.33 35.64
CA LYS A 558 19.55 -11.62 35.50
C LYS A 558 18.58 -12.62 34.87
N VAL A 559 19.15 -13.63 34.21
CA VAL A 559 18.37 -14.78 33.74
C VAL A 559 17.56 -15.35 34.91
N GLY A 560 16.23 -15.22 34.86
CA GLY A 560 15.30 -15.63 35.90
C GLY A 560 14.54 -14.53 36.63
N ASP A 561 14.85 -13.25 36.38
CA ASP A 561 14.11 -12.13 36.96
C ASP A 561 12.75 -11.92 36.27
N GLU A 562 11.72 -11.62 37.08
CA GLU A 562 10.38 -11.30 36.54
C GLU A 562 10.36 -9.89 35.95
N VAL A 563 9.98 -9.77 34.68
CA VAL A 563 9.72 -8.48 34.06
C VAL A 563 8.24 -8.16 34.19
N ALA A 564 7.88 -7.31 35.17
CA ALA A 564 6.55 -6.74 35.24
C ALA A 564 6.42 -5.63 34.17
N MET A 565 5.59 -5.87 33.17
CA MET A 565 5.16 -4.81 32.26
C MET A 565 3.97 -4.08 32.89
N GLN A 566 4.14 -2.81 33.23
CA GLN A 566 3.06 -1.88 33.55
C GLN A 566 2.62 -1.17 32.29
#